data_9057d92dda95f16d85aff274afb09c89
#
_entry.id   9057d92dda95f16d85aff274afb09c89
#
_cell.length_a   1.000
_cell.length_b   1.000
_cell.length_c   1.000
_cell.angle_alpha   90.00
_cell.angle_beta   90.00
_cell.angle_gamma   90.00
#
_symmetry.space_group_name_H-M   'P 1'
#
loop_
_entity.id
_entity.type
_entity.pdbx_description
1 polymer ?
#
loop_
_entity_poly.entity_id
_entity_poly.type
_entity_poly.pdbx_seq_one_letter_code
_entity_poly.pdbx_strand_id
1 'polypeptide(L)'
;MSGESLPLRPVADRFDRRGGPILPSHARGMRIGLFGGTFDPPHAAHRAACLLAMRRIGLDRVWWLVTPGNPLKDTSGLAPLAERLAAARKLAHHPRIDVTDLEADLGSTYTFATVSYLIQRCPGVHFVWIMGADNLRSFHRWQRWHDIARLLPIVVIDRLGPSLYSTAGAAGQAIAWARLPEWEHVPLWLDCAKPFCIPFEIRGKRVEEG
;
A
#
# COMPACT_ATOMS: atom_id res chain seq x y z
N MET A 1 -13.92 22.51 19.97
CA MET A 1 -13.63 22.91 18.58
C MET A 1 -14.04 21.73 17.70
N SER A 2 -15.19 21.86 17.05
CA SER A 2 -15.82 20.81 16.24
C SER A 2 -14.98 20.59 15.01
N GLY A 3 -14.34 19.41 14.92
CA GLY A 3 -13.60 18.99 13.72
C GLY A 3 -14.60 18.63 12.63
N GLU A 4 -14.89 19.54 11.74
CA GLU A 4 -15.61 19.26 10.52
C GLU A 4 -14.82 18.21 9.71
N SER A 5 -15.35 17.01 9.62
CA SER A 5 -14.86 16.01 8.67
C SER A 5 -15.17 16.56 7.28
N LEU A 6 -14.11 16.84 6.51
CA LEU A 6 -14.27 17.21 5.09
C LEU A 6 -15.08 16.11 4.39
N PRO A 7 -16.21 16.47 3.76
CA PRO A 7 -17.05 15.50 3.07
C PRO A 7 -16.26 14.80 1.95
N LEU A 8 -16.66 13.58 1.63
CA LEU A 8 -16.21 12.93 0.39
C LEU A 8 -16.49 13.88 -0.78
N ARG A 9 -15.52 13.99 -1.70
CA ARG A 9 -15.74 14.81 -2.91
C ARG A 9 -17.07 14.39 -3.59
N PRO A 10 -17.85 15.33 -4.11
CA PRO A 10 -19.00 15.01 -4.94
C PRO A 10 -18.64 14.01 -6.04
N VAL A 11 -19.54 13.11 -6.41
CA VAL A 11 -19.25 12.07 -7.42
C VAL A 11 -18.74 12.67 -8.72
N ALA A 12 -19.29 13.83 -9.14
CA ALA A 12 -18.84 14.55 -10.34
C ALA A 12 -17.36 14.98 -10.31
N ASP A 13 -16.82 15.25 -9.11
CA ASP A 13 -15.44 15.72 -8.92
C ASP A 13 -14.46 14.57 -8.64
N ARG A 14 -14.90 13.31 -8.74
CA ARG A 14 -14.07 12.12 -8.48
C ARG A 14 -13.45 11.52 -9.73
N PHE A 15 -13.93 11.94 -10.91
CA PHE A 15 -13.49 11.40 -12.19
C PHE A 15 -12.86 12.47 -13.07
N ASP A 16 -11.83 12.09 -13.79
CA ASP A 16 -11.15 12.96 -14.74
C ASP A 16 -11.92 13.06 -16.08
N ARG A 17 -11.41 13.90 -17.01
CA ARG A 17 -12.02 14.09 -18.33
C ARG A 17 -12.09 12.82 -19.19
N ARG A 18 -11.38 11.76 -18.83
CA ARG A 18 -11.38 10.46 -19.51
C ARG A 18 -12.33 9.47 -18.83
N GLY A 19 -13.09 9.92 -17.82
CA GLY A 19 -14.02 9.08 -17.07
C GLY A 19 -13.37 8.12 -16.09
N GLY A 20 -12.06 8.26 -15.82
CA GLY A 20 -11.36 7.48 -14.81
C GLY A 20 -11.24 8.22 -13.49
N PRO A 21 -11.12 7.51 -12.34
CA PRO A 21 -10.89 8.13 -11.04
C PRO A 21 -9.72 9.11 -11.05
N ILE A 22 -9.87 10.23 -10.33
CA ILE A 22 -8.79 11.19 -10.14
C ILE A 22 -7.73 10.57 -9.24
N LEU A 23 -6.54 10.41 -9.79
CA LEU A 23 -5.39 9.86 -9.10
C LEU A 23 -4.62 10.92 -8.31
N PRO A 24 -3.93 10.54 -7.23
CA PRO A 24 -2.97 11.42 -6.57
C PRO A 24 -1.87 11.89 -7.52
N SER A 25 -1.17 12.96 -7.12
CA SER A 25 -0.11 13.56 -7.94
C SER A 25 0.99 12.55 -8.29
N HIS A 26 1.29 12.42 -9.57
CA HIS A 26 2.31 11.52 -10.10
C HIS A 26 2.90 12.06 -11.41
N ALA A 27 4.09 11.59 -11.74
CA ALA A 27 4.76 11.86 -12.99
C ALA A 27 5.53 10.63 -13.47
N ARG A 28 5.81 10.57 -14.77
CA ARG A 28 6.65 9.52 -15.35
C ARG A 28 8.03 9.49 -14.67
N GLY A 29 8.54 8.29 -14.37
CA GLY A 29 9.80 8.06 -13.66
C GLY A 29 9.67 8.03 -12.14
N MET A 30 8.54 8.50 -11.57
CA MET A 30 8.35 8.42 -10.11
C MET A 30 8.24 6.98 -9.62
N ARG A 31 8.80 6.75 -8.42
CA ARG A 31 8.68 5.51 -7.63
C ARG A 31 7.61 5.72 -6.56
N ILE A 32 6.50 5.03 -6.67
CA ILE A 32 5.34 5.22 -5.81
C ILE A 32 5.01 3.94 -5.06
N GLY A 33 5.05 4.03 -3.72
CA GLY A 33 4.60 2.94 -2.85
C GLY A 33 3.08 2.92 -2.76
N LEU A 34 2.48 1.76 -2.96
CA LEU A 34 1.06 1.50 -2.75
C LEU A 34 0.88 0.78 -1.41
N PHE A 35 0.16 1.37 -0.49
CA PHE A 35 -0.08 0.83 0.84
C PHE A 35 -1.58 0.71 1.10
N GLY A 36 -2.10 -0.50 0.93
CA GLY A 36 -3.54 -0.81 1.08
C GLY A 36 -3.90 -1.23 2.49
N GLY A 37 -5.09 -0.83 2.94
CA GLY A 37 -5.63 -1.22 4.24
C GLY A 37 -7.01 -0.69 4.52
N THR A 38 -7.67 -1.26 5.53
CA THR A 38 -8.95 -0.76 6.05
C THR A 38 -8.77 0.54 6.82
N PHE A 39 -7.62 0.71 7.49
CA PHE A 39 -7.31 1.86 8.35
C PHE A 39 -8.41 2.11 9.39
N ASP A 40 -8.75 1.07 10.14
CA ASP A 40 -9.83 1.10 11.14
C ASP A 40 -9.37 0.55 12.50
N PRO A 41 -8.86 1.43 13.39
CA PRO A 41 -8.39 2.79 13.11
C PRO A 41 -6.99 2.82 12.46
N PRO A 42 -6.62 3.89 11.75
CA PRO A 42 -5.24 4.11 11.37
C PRO A 42 -4.40 4.40 12.63
N HIS A 43 -3.16 3.93 12.67
CA HIS A 43 -2.27 4.12 13.82
C HIS A 43 -0.83 4.47 13.38
N ALA A 44 -0.02 4.95 14.32
CA ALA A 44 1.33 5.48 14.06
C ALA A 44 2.24 4.49 13.28
N ALA A 45 2.08 3.18 13.51
CA ALA A 45 2.87 2.18 12.79
C ALA A 45 2.59 2.14 11.28
N HIS A 46 1.38 2.49 10.81
CA HIS A 46 1.11 2.63 9.37
C HIS A 46 1.98 3.74 8.76
N ARG A 47 2.03 4.90 9.42
CA ARG A 47 2.86 6.02 8.97
C ARG A 47 4.34 5.71 9.05
N ALA A 48 4.80 5.12 10.15
CA ALA A 48 6.19 4.75 10.35
C ALA A 48 6.67 3.75 9.28
N ALA A 49 5.85 2.75 8.95
CA ALA A 49 6.13 1.79 7.89
C ALA A 49 6.35 2.48 6.53
N CYS A 50 5.48 3.41 6.17
CA CYS A 50 5.60 4.14 4.91
C CYS A 50 6.83 5.05 4.86
N LEU A 51 7.13 5.78 5.95
CA LEU A 51 8.32 6.62 6.03
C LEU A 51 9.61 5.78 5.93
N LEU A 52 9.59 4.60 6.54
CA LEU A 52 10.71 3.68 6.49
C LEU A 52 10.91 3.13 5.07
N ALA A 53 9.84 2.71 4.38
CA ALA A 53 9.89 2.29 2.99
C ALA A 53 10.44 3.41 2.09
N MET A 54 9.91 4.64 2.22
CA MET A 54 10.40 5.78 1.44
C MET A 54 11.92 5.99 1.59
N ARG A 55 12.43 5.88 2.81
CA ARG A 55 13.87 6.07 3.07
C ARG A 55 14.73 4.93 2.52
N ARG A 56 14.29 3.69 2.70
CA ARG A 56 15.08 2.49 2.38
C ARG A 56 15.15 2.20 0.90
N ILE A 57 14.07 2.41 0.18
CA ILE A 57 13.97 2.05 -1.24
C ILE A 57 13.81 3.28 -2.15
N GLY A 58 13.98 4.49 -1.61
CA GLY A 58 14.00 5.71 -2.40
C GLY A 58 12.67 6.03 -3.08
N LEU A 59 11.52 5.82 -2.39
CA LEU A 59 10.22 6.17 -2.96
C LEU A 59 10.03 7.69 -2.97
N ASP A 60 9.51 8.21 -4.07
CA ASP A 60 9.15 9.62 -4.20
C ASP A 60 7.88 9.95 -3.44
N ARG A 61 6.88 9.05 -3.47
CA ARG A 61 5.60 9.17 -2.78
C ARG A 61 5.09 7.82 -2.28
N VAL A 62 4.13 7.87 -1.36
CA VAL A 62 3.33 6.70 -0.98
C VAL A 62 1.85 7.06 -1.08
N TRP A 63 1.06 6.19 -1.69
CA TRP A 63 -0.38 6.29 -1.72
C TRP A 63 -1.00 5.32 -0.74
N TRP A 64 -1.76 5.85 0.21
CA TRP A 64 -2.58 5.05 1.10
C TRP A 64 -3.91 4.77 0.40
N LEU A 65 -4.14 3.51 0.08
CA LEU A 65 -5.36 3.04 -0.54
C LEU A 65 -6.32 2.58 0.56
N VAL A 66 -7.27 3.45 0.95
CA VAL A 66 -8.26 3.11 1.97
C VAL A 66 -9.34 2.27 1.32
N THR A 67 -9.35 0.96 1.59
CA THR A 67 -10.29 0.03 0.97
C THR A 67 -11.70 0.19 1.55
N PRO A 68 -12.76 0.10 0.72
CA PRO A 68 -14.14 0.02 1.21
C PRO A 68 -14.36 -1.16 2.16
N GLY A 69 -13.67 -2.29 1.87
CA GLY A 69 -13.71 -3.49 2.69
C GLY A 69 -12.61 -4.47 2.28
N ASN A 70 -12.34 -5.46 3.12
CA ASN A 70 -11.41 -6.54 2.80
C ASN A 70 -12.20 -7.84 2.61
N PRO A 71 -12.22 -8.45 1.41
CA PRO A 71 -13.01 -9.64 1.13
C PRO A 71 -12.60 -10.87 1.98
N LEU A 72 -11.45 -10.82 2.66
CA LEU A 72 -10.97 -11.89 3.55
C LEU A 72 -11.30 -11.65 5.03
N LYS A 73 -11.94 -10.53 5.36
CA LYS A 73 -12.28 -10.16 6.74
C LYS A 73 -13.76 -9.84 6.85
N ASP A 74 -14.32 -10.04 8.05
CA ASP A 74 -15.62 -9.48 8.38
C ASP A 74 -15.51 -7.95 8.35
N THR A 75 -16.39 -7.32 7.59
CA THR A 75 -16.44 -5.87 7.40
C THR A 75 -17.66 -5.23 8.05
N SER A 76 -18.51 -6.03 8.72
CA SER A 76 -19.77 -5.57 9.34
C SER A 76 -19.56 -4.51 10.43
N GLY A 77 -18.39 -4.52 11.10
CA GLY A 77 -18.02 -3.58 12.16
C GLY A 77 -17.13 -2.42 11.70
N LEU A 78 -16.84 -2.28 10.40
CA LEU A 78 -15.97 -1.20 9.94
C LEU A 78 -16.67 0.16 10.04
N ALA A 79 -15.94 1.16 10.53
CA ALA A 79 -16.37 2.54 10.47
C ALA A 79 -16.64 2.99 9.02
N PRO A 80 -17.53 3.95 8.79
CA PRO A 80 -17.79 4.49 7.44
C PRO A 80 -16.53 4.90 6.72
N LEU A 81 -16.45 4.63 5.41
CA LEU A 81 -15.27 4.92 4.60
C LEU A 81 -14.80 6.38 4.73
N ALA A 82 -15.76 7.33 4.79
CA ALA A 82 -15.47 8.75 4.94
C ALA A 82 -14.73 9.06 6.26
N GLU A 83 -15.11 8.44 7.36
CA GLU A 83 -14.48 8.60 8.66
C GLU A 83 -13.07 8.01 8.65
N ARG A 84 -12.90 6.81 8.09
CA ARG A 84 -11.59 6.15 7.96
C ARG A 84 -10.64 6.96 7.07
N LEU A 85 -11.15 7.56 5.98
CA LEU A 85 -10.38 8.48 5.14
C LEU A 85 -9.95 9.73 5.89
N ALA A 86 -10.85 10.36 6.64
CA ALA A 86 -10.53 11.55 7.44
C ALA A 86 -9.47 11.24 8.50
N ALA A 87 -9.62 10.13 9.22
CA ALA A 87 -8.64 9.67 10.21
C ALA A 87 -7.28 9.34 9.56
N ALA A 88 -7.29 8.65 8.41
CA ALA A 88 -6.08 8.33 7.66
C ALA A 88 -5.36 9.59 7.18
N ARG A 89 -6.07 10.59 6.65
CA ARG A 89 -5.50 11.88 6.23
C ARG A 89 -4.86 12.64 7.39
N LYS A 90 -5.54 12.66 8.54
CA LYS A 90 -5.00 13.29 9.76
C LYS A 90 -3.70 12.63 10.20
N LEU A 91 -3.65 11.31 10.22
CA LEU A 91 -2.47 10.56 10.64
C LEU A 91 -1.33 10.62 9.62
N ALA A 92 -1.66 10.50 8.33
CA ALA A 92 -0.68 10.47 7.25
C ALA A 92 0.10 11.78 7.10
N HIS A 93 -0.41 12.89 7.61
CA HIS A 93 0.08 14.28 7.46
C HIS A 93 1.57 14.38 7.10
N HIS A 94 1.86 14.26 5.79
CA HIS A 94 3.21 14.27 5.23
C HIS A 94 3.13 14.64 3.74
N PRO A 95 4.01 15.54 3.23
CA PRO A 95 3.91 16.07 1.86
C PRO A 95 4.06 15.02 0.75
N ARG A 96 4.57 13.84 1.07
CA ARG A 96 4.76 12.74 0.11
C ARG A 96 3.87 11.52 0.40
N ILE A 97 2.87 11.65 1.27
CA ILE A 97 1.87 10.61 1.50
C ILE A 97 0.51 11.14 1.05
N ASP A 98 -0.09 10.50 0.08
CA ASP A 98 -1.43 10.80 -0.41
C ASP A 98 -2.40 9.72 0.08
N VAL A 99 -3.57 10.14 0.55
CA VAL A 99 -4.64 9.22 1.00
C VAL A 99 -5.78 9.28 0.01
N THR A 100 -6.16 8.12 -0.53
CA THR A 100 -7.19 8.01 -1.56
C THR A 100 -8.16 6.85 -1.29
N ASP A 101 -9.36 6.99 -1.76
CA ASP A 101 -10.43 6.00 -1.80
C ASP A 101 -10.61 5.40 -3.21
N LEU A 102 -9.54 5.34 -3.98
CA LEU A 102 -9.51 4.87 -5.36
C LEU A 102 -10.24 3.53 -5.57
N GLU A 103 -10.12 2.60 -4.64
CA GLU A 103 -10.78 1.30 -4.75
C GLU A 103 -12.31 1.41 -4.74
N ALA A 104 -12.86 2.40 -4.01
CA ALA A 104 -14.30 2.68 -4.04
C ALA A 104 -14.73 3.20 -5.42
N ASP A 105 -13.92 4.08 -6.04
CA ASP A 105 -14.20 4.62 -7.37
C ASP A 105 -14.08 3.55 -8.46
N LEU A 106 -13.20 2.57 -8.28
CA LEU A 106 -13.05 1.43 -9.18
C LEU A 106 -14.16 0.37 -8.99
N GLY A 107 -14.97 0.47 -7.94
CA GLY A 107 -15.96 -0.55 -7.59
C GLY A 107 -15.34 -1.91 -7.28
N SER A 108 -14.09 -1.93 -6.82
CA SER A 108 -13.35 -3.17 -6.54
C SER A 108 -12.59 -3.07 -5.23
N THR A 109 -12.59 -4.16 -4.48
CA THR A 109 -11.82 -4.34 -3.25
C THR A 109 -10.63 -5.30 -3.44
N TYR A 110 -10.39 -5.73 -4.67
CA TYR A 110 -9.33 -6.68 -5.00
C TYR A 110 -8.06 -5.96 -5.45
N THR A 111 -6.98 -6.15 -4.72
CA THR A 111 -5.66 -5.55 -5.00
C THR A 111 -5.19 -5.77 -6.44
N PHE A 112 -5.45 -6.94 -7.02
CA PHE A 112 -5.06 -7.22 -8.41
C PHE A 112 -5.73 -6.23 -9.40
N ALA A 113 -7.01 -5.95 -9.23
CA ALA A 113 -7.74 -5.00 -10.09
C ALA A 113 -7.18 -3.58 -9.96
N THR A 114 -6.94 -3.14 -8.72
CA THR A 114 -6.37 -1.82 -8.42
C THR A 114 -4.97 -1.66 -9.03
N VAL A 115 -4.09 -2.64 -8.81
CA VAL A 115 -2.72 -2.62 -9.34
C VAL A 115 -2.71 -2.65 -10.87
N SER A 116 -3.51 -3.53 -11.48
CA SER A 116 -3.62 -3.61 -12.94
C SER A 116 -4.10 -2.30 -13.57
N TYR A 117 -5.12 -1.69 -12.96
CA TYR A 117 -5.62 -0.38 -13.39
C TYR A 117 -4.52 0.69 -13.31
N LEU A 118 -3.81 0.78 -12.18
CA LEU A 118 -2.77 1.79 -11.97
C LEU A 118 -1.61 1.65 -12.95
N ILE A 119 -1.15 0.43 -13.21
CA ILE A 119 -0.07 0.18 -14.18
C ILE A 119 -0.47 0.63 -15.58
N GLN A 120 -1.70 0.35 -16.00
CA GLN A 120 -2.22 0.77 -17.31
C GLN A 120 -2.44 2.28 -17.38
N ARG A 121 -2.91 2.88 -16.29
CA ARG A 121 -3.30 4.30 -16.24
C ARG A 121 -2.13 5.25 -16.10
N CYS A 122 -1.02 4.80 -15.50
CA CYS A 122 0.17 5.59 -15.19
C CYS A 122 1.43 5.00 -15.85
N PRO A 123 1.51 5.01 -17.20
CA PRO A 123 2.66 4.44 -17.90
C PRO A 123 3.95 5.16 -17.52
N GLY A 124 4.97 4.40 -17.14
CA GLY A 124 6.27 4.93 -16.73
C GLY A 124 6.36 5.35 -15.26
N VAL A 125 5.34 5.11 -14.44
CA VAL A 125 5.43 5.15 -12.98
C VAL A 125 5.87 3.77 -12.48
N HIS A 126 6.81 3.75 -11.54
CA HIS A 126 7.32 2.53 -10.90
C HIS A 126 6.57 2.29 -9.60
N PHE A 127 5.56 1.44 -9.65
CA PHE A 127 4.79 1.08 -8.45
C PHE A 127 5.46 -0.01 -7.64
N VAL A 128 5.34 0.09 -6.31
CA VAL A 128 5.81 -0.90 -5.33
C VAL A 128 4.68 -1.18 -4.34
N TRP A 129 4.34 -2.44 -4.11
CA TRP A 129 3.36 -2.80 -3.09
C TRP A 129 4.03 -2.88 -1.71
N ILE A 130 3.52 -2.11 -0.75
CA ILE A 130 3.99 -2.13 0.64
C ILE A 130 3.00 -2.91 1.48
N MET A 131 3.46 -3.87 2.26
CA MET A 131 2.62 -4.62 3.20
C MET A 131 3.34 -4.92 4.50
N GLY A 132 2.58 -5.14 5.57
CA GLY A 132 3.11 -5.69 6.82
C GLY A 132 3.40 -7.19 6.71
N ALA A 133 4.28 -7.70 7.57
CA ALA A 133 4.59 -9.12 7.64
C ALA A 133 3.37 -9.99 7.95
N ASP A 134 2.39 -9.46 8.68
CA ASP A 134 1.09 -10.09 8.95
C ASP A 134 0.30 -10.34 7.66
N ASN A 135 0.34 -9.38 6.72
CA ASN A 135 -0.31 -9.52 5.41
C ASN A 135 0.40 -10.54 4.51
N LEU A 136 1.74 -10.63 4.56
CA LEU A 136 2.48 -11.66 3.82
C LEU A 136 2.03 -13.08 4.20
N ARG A 137 1.74 -13.32 5.49
CA ARG A 137 1.24 -14.63 5.96
C ARG A 137 -0.06 -15.06 5.29
N SER A 138 -0.94 -14.10 4.99
CA SER A 138 -2.23 -14.32 4.34
C SER A 138 -2.23 -14.01 2.84
N PHE A 139 -1.13 -13.54 2.28
CA PHE A 139 -1.04 -13.07 0.90
C PHE A 139 -1.40 -14.16 -0.12
N HIS A 140 -1.07 -15.43 0.16
CA HIS A 140 -1.48 -16.57 -0.67
C HIS A 140 -3.00 -16.75 -0.82
N ARG A 141 -3.80 -16.11 0.02
CA ARG A 141 -5.27 -16.11 -0.03
C ARG A 141 -5.85 -14.95 -0.85
N TRP A 142 -5.00 -14.00 -1.28
CA TRP A 142 -5.46 -12.87 -2.06
C TRP A 142 -5.78 -13.33 -3.50
N GLN A 143 -6.84 -12.75 -4.05
CA GLN A 143 -7.21 -13.06 -5.43
C GLN A 143 -6.05 -12.75 -6.38
N ARG A 144 -5.66 -13.74 -7.19
CA ARG A 144 -4.58 -13.63 -8.17
C ARG A 144 -3.24 -13.16 -7.59
N TRP A 145 -2.92 -13.58 -6.38
CA TRP A 145 -1.72 -13.13 -5.67
C TRP A 145 -0.40 -13.40 -6.41
N HIS A 146 -0.30 -14.49 -7.17
CA HIS A 146 0.86 -14.75 -8.02
C HIS A 146 1.02 -13.69 -9.11
N ASP A 147 -0.09 -13.23 -9.68
CA ASP A 147 -0.05 -12.19 -10.71
C ASP A 147 0.32 -10.85 -10.10
N ILE A 148 -0.18 -10.53 -8.90
CA ILE A 148 0.26 -9.34 -8.16
C ILE A 148 1.78 -9.38 -7.95
N ALA A 149 2.33 -10.52 -7.49
CA ALA A 149 3.76 -10.68 -7.25
C ALA A 149 4.61 -10.61 -8.54
N ARG A 150 4.00 -10.84 -9.71
CA ARG A 150 4.66 -10.69 -11.02
C ARG A 150 4.55 -9.30 -11.60
N LEU A 151 3.53 -8.53 -11.24
CA LEU A 151 3.24 -7.22 -11.80
C LEU A 151 4.13 -6.11 -11.21
N LEU A 152 4.47 -6.19 -9.93
CA LEU A 152 5.24 -5.15 -9.24
C LEU A 152 6.02 -5.72 -8.05
N PRO A 153 7.11 -5.03 -7.66
CA PRO A 153 7.87 -5.36 -6.46
C PRO A 153 7.01 -5.27 -5.20
N ILE A 154 7.27 -6.15 -4.23
CA ILE A 154 6.60 -6.17 -2.93
C ILE A 154 7.62 -5.86 -1.84
N VAL A 155 7.32 -4.88 -1.00
CA VAL A 155 8.09 -4.54 0.20
C VAL A 155 7.33 -5.00 1.42
N VAL A 156 7.96 -5.86 2.20
CA VAL A 156 7.39 -6.36 3.46
C VAL A 156 8.06 -5.65 4.62
N ILE A 157 7.26 -4.99 5.44
CA ILE A 157 7.73 -4.27 6.63
C ILE A 157 7.36 -5.09 7.86
N ASP A 158 8.39 -5.49 8.59
CA ASP A 158 8.22 -6.13 9.88
C ASP A 158 8.09 -5.07 10.98
N ARG A 159 7.04 -5.20 11.75
CA ARG A 159 6.79 -4.41 12.96
C ARG A 159 7.12 -5.30 14.15
N LEU A 160 8.34 -5.19 14.67
CA LEU A 160 8.87 -5.91 15.86
C LEU A 160 7.86 -6.82 16.57
N GLY A 161 7.95 -8.10 16.30
CA GLY A 161 7.06 -9.11 16.88
C GLY A 161 7.43 -10.51 16.37
N PRO A 162 6.64 -11.55 16.66
CA PRO A 162 6.91 -12.93 16.23
C PRO A 162 6.77 -13.17 14.71
N SER A 163 7.00 -12.16 13.90
CA SER A 163 6.88 -12.17 12.45
C SER A 163 8.07 -12.80 11.72
N LEU A 164 9.12 -13.21 12.44
CA LEU A 164 10.24 -14.01 11.89
C LEU A 164 9.77 -15.22 11.05
N TYR A 165 8.55 -15.68 11.27
CA TYR A 165 7.94 -16.79 10.54
C TYR A 165 7.08 -16.36 9.32
N SER A 166 6.94 -15.06 9.05
CA SER A 166 6.11 -14.60 7.92
C SER A 166 6.65 -15.07 6.57
N THR A 167 7.96 -15.13 6.43
CA THR A 167 8.66 -15.62 5.24
C THR A 167 8.62 -17.15 5.11
N ALA A 168 8.38 -17.88 6.20
CA ALA A 168 8.18 -19.33 6.19
C ALA A 168 6.76 -19.74 5.76
N GLY A 169 5.81 -18.79 5.67
CA GLY A 169 4.45 -19.06 5.18
C GLY A 169 4.41 -19.38 3.68
N ALA A 170 3.28 -19.93 3.21
CA ALA A 170 3.10 -20.38 1.83
C ALA A 170 3.49 -19.34 0.77
N ALA A 171 3.07 -18.08 0.95
CA ALA A 171 3.46 -17.00 0.04
C ALA A 171 4.96 -16.72 0.09
N GLY A 172 5.52 -16.60 1.31
CA GLY A 172 6.95 -16.31 1.49
C GLY A 172 7.85 -17.37 0.86
N GLN A 173 7.49 -18.65 0.98
CA GLN A 173 8.21 -19.74 0.34
C GLN A 173 8.08 -19.73 -1.19
N ALA A 174 6.88 -19.52 -1.71
CA ALA A 174 6.63 -19.51 -3.14
C ALA A 174 7.36 -18.37 -3.89
N ILE A 175 7.64 -17.25 -3.23
CA ILE A 175 8.36 -16.11 -3.80
C ILE A 175 9.80 -15.99 -3.28
N ALA A 176 10.29 -17.00 -2.55
CA ALA A 176 11.64 -16.98 -1.96
C ALA A 176 12.75 -16.80 -3.00
N TRP A 177 12.56 -17.29 -4.23
CA TRP A 177 13.49 -17.13 -5.34
C TRP A 177 13.70 -15.68 -5.79
N ALA A 178 12.74 -14.81 -5.51
CA ALA A 178 12.79 -13.37 -5.85
C ALA A 178 13.15 -12.49 -4.64
N ARG A 179 13.51 -13.12 -3.50
CA ARG A 179 13.85 -12.40 -2.28
C ARG A 179 15.21 -11.74 -2.42
N LEU A 180 15.25 -10.42 -2.22
CA LEU A 180 16.51 -9.69 -2.13
C LEU A 180 16.96 -9.55 -0.66
N PRO A 181 18.26 -9.58 -0.38
CA PRO A 181 18.80 -9.29 0.93
C PRO A 181 18.50 -7.85 1.37
N GLU A 182 18.35 -7.64 2.68
CA GLU A 182 18.03 -6.32 3.26
C GLU A 182 19.07 -5.22 2.93
N TRP A 183 20.32 -5.61 2.71
CA TRP A 183 21.43 -4.68 2.42
C TRP A 183 21.58 -4.31 0.95
N GLU A 184 20.86 -4.95 0.03
CA GLU A 184 21.00 -4.70 -1.40
C GLU A 184 20.43 -3.33 -1.79
N HIS A 185 21.11 -2.62 -2.70
CA HIS A 185 20.67 -1.30 -3.16
C HIS A 185 19.44 -1.40 -4.07
N VAL A 186 18.29 -1.44 -3.45
CA VAL A 186 16.98 -1.59 -4.09
C VAL A 186 16.63 -0.51 -5.11
N PRO A 187 17.00 0.77 -4.97
CA PRO A 187 16.65 1.79 -5.96
C PRO A 187 17.04 1.44 -7.40
N LEU A 188 18.15 0.73 -7.60
CA LEU A 188 18.61 0.30 -8.93
C LEU A 188 17.69 -0.77 -9.56
N TRP A 189 17.05 -1.59 -8.72
CA TRP A 189 16.17 -2.67 -9.18
C TRP A 189 14.77 -2.18 -9.53
N LEU A 190 14.31 -1.08 -8.94
CA LEU A 190 12.99 -0.50 -9.22
C LEU A 190 12.93 0.10 -10.63
N ASP A 191 14.07 0.46 -11.20
CA ASP A 191 14.16 0.99 -12.55
C ASP A 191 14.22 -0.12 -13.62
N CYS A 192 14.45 -1.37 -13.21
CA CYS A 192 14.38 -2.54 -14.09
C CYS A 192 12.93 -3.01 -14.21
N ALA A 193 12.45 -3.21 -15.44
CA ALA A 193 11.08 -3.64 -15.75
C ALA A 193 10.72 -5.07 -15.31
N LYS A 194 11.45 -5.66 -14.36
CA LYS A 194 11.20 -7.00 -13.85
C LYS A 194 10.50 -6.93 -12.50
N PRO A 195 9.43 -7.71 -12.29
CA PRO A 195 8.78 -7.80 -11.00
C PRO A 195 9.71 -8.53 -10.03
N PHE A 196 10.10 -7.86 -8.96
CA PHE A 196 10.87 -8.47 -7.88
C PHE A 196 10.03 -8.44 -6.61
N CYS A 197 9.99 -9.55 -5.92
CA CYS A 197 9.49 -9.60 -4.56
C CYS A 197 10.67 -9.28 -3.63
N ILE A 198 10.57 -8.20 -2.89
CA ILE A 198 11.56 -7.79 -1.91
C ILE A 198 10.92 -7.93 -0.53
N PRO A 199 11.13 -9.02 0.17
CA PRO A 199 10.81 -9.07 1.58
C PRO A 199 11.95 -8.37 2.35
N PHE A 200 11.73 -7.11 2.71
CA PHE A 200 12.54 -6.44 3.70
C PHE A 200 11.93 -6.65 5.08
N GLU A 201 12.62 -7.36 5.93
CA GLU A 201 12.46 -7.19 7.36
C GLU A 201 13.12 -5.86 7.75
N ILE A 202 12.38 -4.77 7.69
CA ILE A 202 12.88 -3.51 8.21
C ILE A 202 12.59 -3.53 9.71
N ARG A 203 13.60 -3.86 10.50
CA ARG A 203 13.54 -3.74 11.96
C ARG A 203 13.48 -2.25 12.33
N GLY A 204 12.30 -1.76 12.64
CA GLY A 204 12.10 -0.44 13.25
C GLY A 204 12.52 -0.48 14.72
N LYS A 205 13.16 0.57 15.23
CA LYS A 205 13.24 0.79 16.67
C LYS A 205 11.81 0.87 17.22
N ARG A 206 11.59 0.27 18.39
CA ARG A 206 10.32 0.35 19.14
C ARG A 206 9.89 1.82 19.23
N VAL A 207 8.74 2.16 18.68
CA VAL A 207 8.09 3.42 18.97
C VAL A 207 7.43 3.19 20.33
N GLU A 208 7.97 3.79 21.38
CA GLU A 208 7.33 3.81 22.69
C GLU A 208 6.01 4.55 22.53
N GLU A 209 4.92 3.86 22.84
CA GLU A 209 3.60 4.46 22.95
C GLU A 209 3.62 5.35 24.20
N GLY A 210 3.63 6.68 23.98
CA GLY A 210 3.41 7.70 24.97
C GLY A 210 2.02 8.29 24.78
#